data_8fb6c3013d1202135138b112d007a230
#
_entry.id   8fb6c3013d1202135138b112d007a230
#
_cell.length_a   1.000
_cell.length_b   1.000
_cell.length_c   1.000
_cell.angle_alpha   90.00
_cell.angle_beta   90.00
_cell.angle_gamma   90.00
#
_symmetry.space_group_name_H-M   'P 1'
#
loop_
_entity.id
_entity.type
_entity.pdbx_description
1 polymer ?
#
loop_
_entity_poly.entity_id
_entity_poly.type
_entity_poly.pdbx_seq_one_letter_code
_entity_poly.pdbx_strand_id
1 'polypeptide(L)'
;IVGGTGSVIKVDGIYHMFFCTFQVMPEKNYINHAVSTNLDTWTEIPEDRFASDNQIYAPVHWRDPFVFWCEEENCWWMIFAAQKQGMTTRRGCVGLCKSDDLHHWSYCDPIYAPMNAQCAFECPDLFKMGDWYYLVFSSYADRYQTLYRKSRSLNGPWETPEIDTFDTRAFYAAKTGTDGVHRYVYGWNPTRENNEHHFDPLGYDGKDCNTWDWGGNLIVHELWQDENGDLFVKRVPSVLEAVSEEEIISMKPLTGEWKLAENSASVNTPYGYSALLLNPLNETSRLSFDIETTGEAASVGVAIHVDESFAV
;
A
#
# COMPACT_ATOMS: atom_id res chain seq x y z
N ILE A 1 -14.57 -5.73 -21.60
CA ILE A 1 -14.72 -5.36 -20.18
C ILE A 1 -13.54 -5.99 -19.44
N VAL A 2 -12.85 -5.20 -18.66
CA VAL A 2 -11.73 -5.65 -17.83
C VAL A 2 -12.18 -5.48 -16.37
N GLY A 3 -11.99 -6.53 -15.57
CA GLY A 3 -12.20 -6.47 -14.11
C GLY A 3 -11.06 -5.75 -13.41
N GLY A 4 -11.36 -5.12 -12.31
CA GLY A 4 -10.40 -4.42 -11.46
C GLY A 4 -10.59 -4.75 -9.98
N THR A 5 -10.00 -3.95 -9.15
CA THR A 5 -9.96 -4.11 -7.69
C THR A 5 -11.34 -4.08 -7.03
N GLY A 6 -11.45 -4.70 -5.88
CA GLY A 6 -12.66 -4.74 -5.09
C GLY A 6 -12.42 -5.17 -3.65
N SER A 7 -13.50 -5.48 -2.95
CA SER A 7 -13.50 -6.01 -1.60
C SER A 7 -14.55 -7.08 -1.41
N VAL A 8 -14.33 -7.94 -0.42
CA VAL A 8 -15.27 -9.01 -0.03
C VAL A 8 -15.63 -8.86 1.44
N ILE A 9 -16.91 -8.92 1.72
CA ILE A 9 -17.44 -8.98 3.10
C ILE A 9 -18.31 -10.23 3.28
N LYS A 10 -18.49 -10.67 4.52
CA LYS A 10 -19.36 -11.79 4.86
C LYS A 10 -20.52 -11.31 5.71
N VAL A 11 -21.74 -11.54 5.26
CA VAL A 11 -22.98 -11.16 5.96
C VAL A 11 -23.91 -12.35 5.97
N ASP A 12 -24.39 -12.76 7.14
CA ASP A 12 -25.34 -13.89 7.33
C ASP A 12 -24.95 -15.17 6.59
N GLY A 13 -23.63 -15.46 6.54
CA GLY A 13 -23.10 -16.66 5.89
C GLY A 13 -22.85 -16.53 4.39
N ILE A 14 -23.26 -15.44 3.76
CA ILE A 14 -23.06 -15.14 2.34
C ILE A 14 -21.86 -14.19 2.19
N TYR A 15 -21.00 -14.46 1.22
CA TYR A 15 -19.93 -13.56 0.83
C TYR A 15 -20.43 -12.61 -0.28
N HIS A 16 -20.23 -11.33 -0.10
CA HIS A 16 -20.56 -10.27 -1.03
C HIS A 16 -19.28 -9.67 -1.56
N MET A 17 -19.08 -9.72 -2.86
CA MET A 17 -17.92 -9.11 -3.54
C MET A 17 -18.38 -7.89 -4.32
N PHE A 18 -17.80 -6.74 -4.01
CA PHE A 18 -17.95 -5.53 -4.79
C PHE A 18 -16.66 -5.28 -5.56
N PHE A 19 -16.75 -5.10 -6.86
CA PHE A 19 -15.59 -4.95 -7.73
C PHE A 19 -15.87 -3.99 -8.87
N CYS A 20 -14.82 -3.36 -9.40
CA CYS A 20 -14.98 -2.47 -10.53
C CYS A 20 -14.79 -3.19 -11.86
N THR A 21 -15.46 -2.68 -12.89
CA THR A 21 -15.22 -3.05 -14.29
C THR A 21 -15.04 -1.81 -15.14
N PHE A 22 -14.18 -1.92 -16.14
CA PHE A 22 -13.83 -0.85 -17.05
C PHE A 22 -14.36 -1.17 -18.44
N GLN A 23 -15.05 -0.19 -19.03
CA GLN A 23 -15.40 -0.20 -20.44
C GLN A 23 -14.53 0.86 -21.15
N VAL A 24 -13.80 0.43 -22.15
CA VAL A 24 -12.82 1.30 -22.82
C VAL A 24 -13.47 2.28 -23.78
N MET A 25 -14.51 1.86 -24.51
CA MET A 25 -15.17 2.69 -25.51
C MET A 25 -16.70 2.49 -25.50
N PRO A 26 -17.52 3.48 -25.19
CA PRO A 26 -17.14 4.73 -24.51
C PRO A 26 -16.60 4.44 -23.10
N GLU A 27 -15.67 5.26 -22.65
CA GLU A 27 -15.08 5.07 -21.32
C GLU A 27 -16.14 5.18 -20.24
N LYS A 28 -16.37 4.10 -19.52
CA LYS A 28 -17.30 4.06 -18.42
C LYS A 28 -16.89 2.99 -17.41
N ASN A 29 -16.86 3.39 -16.16
CA ASN A 29 -16.51 2.52 -15.05
C ASN A 29 -17.76 2.20 -14.24
N TYR A 30 -17.82 0.96 -13.77
CA TYR A 30 -18.93 0.48 -12.97
C TYR A 30 -18.43 -0.22 -11.73
N ILE A 31 -19.23 -0.13 -10.66
CA ILE A 31 -19.12 -1.03 -9.51
C ILE A 31 -20.19 -2.11 -9.70
N ASN A 32 -19.80 -3.35 -9.50
CA ASN A 32 -20.62 -4.54 -9.65
C ASN A 32 -20.68 -5.26 -8.32
N HIS A 33 -21.71 -6.10 -8.17
CA HIS A 33 -21.93 -6.93 -7.01
C HIS A 33 -22.05 -8.39 -7.43
N ALA A 34 -21.36 -9.28 -6.69
CA ALA A 34 -21.50 -10.72 -6.83
C ALA A 34 -21.55 -11.38 -5.45
N VAL A 35 -22.23 -12.51 -5.37
CA VAL A 35 -22.40 -13.27 -4.12
C VAL A 35 -21.87 -14.69 -4.24
N SER A 36 -21.44 -15.24 -3.11
CA SER A 36 -20.94 -16.62 -3.01
C SER A 36 -21.25 -17.20 -1.62
N THR A 37 -21.36 -18.52 -1.54
CA THR A 37 -21.45 -19.25 -0.26
C THR A 37 -20.14 -19.96 0.11
N ASN A 38 -19.17 -20.02 -0.82
CA ASN A 38 -17.96 -20.85 -0.67
C ASN A 38 -16.66 -20.18 -1.13
N LEU A 39 -16.73 -18.94 -1.64
CA LEU A 39 -15.61 -18.17 -2.23
C LEU A 39 -15.07 -18.72 -3.57
N ASP A 40 -15.48 -19.90 -4.00
CA ASP A 40 -15.03 -20.51 -5.26
C ASP A 40 -15.94 -20.16 -6.43
N THR A 41 -17.25 -20.19 -6.18
CA THR A 41 -18.26 -19.92 -7.21
C THR A 41 -19.02 -18.63 -6.89
N TRP A 42 -19.03 -17.72 -7.83
CA TRP A 42 -19.65 -16.40 -7.69
C TRP A 42 -20.81 -16.23 -8.65
N THR A 43 -21.88 -15.62 -8.17
CA THR A 43 -23.03 -15.25 -8.96
C THR A 43 -23.16 -13.73 -8.99
N GLU A 44 -23.04 -13.10 -10.15
CA GLU A 44 -23.26 -11.67 -10.30
C GLU A 44 -24.75 -11.31 -10.10
N ILE A 45 -24.97 -10.13 -9.55
CA ILE A 45 -26.28 -9.49 -9.41
C ILE A 45 -26.30 -8.27 -10.35
N PRO A 46 -26.70 -8.43 -11.62
CA PRO A 46 -26.56 -7.36 -12.61
C PRO A 46 -27.36 -6.09 -12.31
N GLU A 47 -28.47 -6.22 -11.58
CA GLU A 47 -29.32 -5.12 -11.14
C GLU A 47 -28.65 -4.20 -10.13
N ASP A 48 -27.66 -4.68 -9.39
CA ASP A 48 -26.91 -3.90 -8.41
C ASP A 48 -25.77 -3.09 -9.03
N ARG A 49 -25.56 -3.26 -10.33
CA ARG A 49 -24.50 -2.57 -11.05
C ARG A 49 -24.79 -1.09 -11.16
N PHE A 50 -23.85 -0.24 -10.73
CA PHE A 50 -24.01 1.20 -10.80
C PHE A 50 -22.71 1.94 -11.19
N ALA A 51 -22.85 3.19 -11.62
CA ALA A 51 -21.79 4.09 -12.04
C ALA A 51 -21.87 5.39 -11.23
N SER A 52 -20.96 6.32 -11.47
CA SER A 52 -21.02 7.66 -10.88
C SER A 52 -22.34 8.38 -11.22
N ASP A 53 -22.78 9.25 -10.34
CA ASP A 53 -24.03 10.03 -10.48
C ASP A 53 -23.91 11.20 -11.47
N ASN A 54 -22.70 11.53 -11.89
CA ASN A 54 -22.37 12.72 -12.69
C ASN A 54 -22.77 14.07 -12.05
N GLN A 55 -23.07 14.08 -10.78
CA GLN A 55 -23.39 15.30 -10.00
C GLN A 55 -22.33 15.56 -8.93
N ILE A 56 -22.10 14.62 -8.04
CA ILE A 56 -21.05 14.66 -7.03
C ILE A 56 -19.75 14.15 -7.64
N TYR A 57 -19.80 13.04 -8.38
CA TYR A 57 -18.66 12.33 -8.93
C TYR A 57 -18.62 12.35 -10.45
N ALA A 58 -17.42 12.53 -10.99
CA ALA A 58 -17.18 12.45 -12.43
C ALA A 58 -17.24 10.98 -12.92
N PRO A 59 -17.55 10.73 -14.21
CA PRO A 59 -17.73 9.38 -14.75
C PRO A 59 -16.41 8.57 -14.86
N VAL A 60 -15.27 9.23 -14.80
CA VAL A 60 -13.94 8.60 -14.81
C VAL A 60 -13.41 8.39 -13.41
N HIS A 61 -12.49 7.42 -13.25
CA HIS A 61 -11.88 7.07 -11.97
C HIS A 61 -12.88 6.59 -10.89
N TRP A 62 -13.92 5.93 -11.31
CA TRP A 62 -14.93 5.30 -10.45
C TRP A 62 -14.57 3.82 -10.27
N ARG A 63 -13.78 3.49 -9.20
CA ARG A 63 -13.18 2.17 -9.04
C ARG A 63 -12.76 1.84 -7.61
N ASP A 64 -12.30 0.62 -7.40
CA ASP A 64 -11.70 0.09 -6.19
C ASP A 64 -12.61 0.17 -4.96
N PRO A 65 -13.86 -0.37 -5.03
CA PRO A 65 -14.78 -0.29 -3.91
C PRO A 65 -14.27 -1.08 -2.70
N PHE A 66 -14.39 -0.47 -1.53
CA PHE A 66 -14.16 -1.09 -0.24
C PHE A 66 -15.40 -0.90 0.63
N VAL A 67 -16.02 -2.01 1.02
CA VAL A 67 -17.29 -2.02 1.75
C VAL A 67 -17.07 -2.49 3.17
N PHE A 68 -17.70 -1.82 4.13
CA PHE A 68 -17.68 -2.18 5.55
C PHE A 68 -18.94 -1.70 6.24
N TRP A 69 -19.26 -2.33 7.39
CA TRP A 69 -20.33 -1.89 8.27
C TRP A 69 -19.86 -0.70 9.11
N CYS A 70 -20.61 0.38 9.08
CA CYS A 70 -20.36 1.56 9.89
C CYS A 70 -21.23 1.51 11.17
N GLU A 71 -20.62 1.14 12.28
CA GLU A 71 -21.31 1.04 13.57
C GLU A 71 -21.91 2.39 14.03
N GLU A 72 -21.23 3.50 13.75
CA GLU A 72 -21.66 4.82 14.18
C GLU A 72 -22.94 5.29 13.50
N GLU A 73 -23.15 4.87 12.23
CA GLU A 73 -24.33 5.26 11.46
C GLU A 73 -25.31 4.11 11.22
N ASN A 74 -24.96 2.90 11.68
CA ASN A 74 -25.79 1.70 11.53
C ASN A 74 -26.21 1.44 10.08
N CYS A 75 -25.26 1.55 9.15
CA CYS A 75 -25.43 1.29 7.73
C CYS A 75 -24.14 0.82 7.06
N TRP A 76 -24.24 0.32 5.85
CA TRP A 76 -23.07 -0.03 5.03
C TRP A 76 -22.45 1.20 4.40
N TRP A 77 -21.15 1.31 4.51
CA TRP A 77 -20.36 2.29 3.79
C TRP A 77 -19.59 1.60 2.66
N MET A 78 -19.56 2.24 1.51
CA MET A 78 -18.66 1.92 0.41
C MET A 78 -17.79 3.12 0.12
N ILE A 79 -16.49 2.99 0.34
CA ILE A 79 -15.51 3.99 -0.12
C ILE A 79 -14.83 3.51 -1.40
N PHE A 80 -14.42 4.42 -2.25
CA PHE A 80 -13.87 4.09 -3.55
C PHE A 80 -13.00 5.22 -4.10
N ALA A 81 -12.12 4.89 -5.04
CA ALA A 81 -11.34 5.87 -5.78
C ALA A 81 -12.21 6.63 -6.77
N ALA A 82 -12.21 7.95 -6.71
CA ALA A 82 -13.06 8.80 -7.54
C ALA A 82 -12.44 10.18 -7.84
N GLN A 83 -13.13 10.91 -8.70
CA GLN A 83 -12.95 12.35 -8.88
C GLN A 83 -14.27 13.07 -8.60
N LYS A 84 -14.19 14.17 -7.85
CA LYS A 84 -15.37 15.08 -7.73
C LYS A 84 -15.71 15.70 -9.07
N GLN A 85 -16.98 16.06 -9.25
CA GLN A 85 -17.35 16.96 -10.33
C GLN A 85 -16.71 18.34 -10.13
N GLY A 86 -16.33 18.97 -11.21
CA GLY A 86 -15.73 20.28 -11.19
C GLY A 86 -14.86 20.58 -12.40
N MET A 87 -14.43 21.84 -12.50
CA MET A 87 -13.64 22.32 -13.65
C MET A 87 -12.13 22.13 -13.45
N THR A 88 -11.65 22.03 -12.20
CA THR A 88 -10.23 21.80 -11.94
C THR A 88 -9.84 20.34 -12.21
N THR A 89 -8.61 20.13 -12.65
CA THR A 89 -8.04 18.77 -12.76
C THR A 89 -7.65 18.18 -11.41
N ARG A 90 -7.48 19.00 -10.36
CA ARG A 90 -7.06 18.58 -9.02
C ARG A 90 -8.24 18.18 -8.14
N ARG A 91 -9.00 17.20 -8.55
CA ARG A 91 -10.26 16.78 -7.95
C ARG A 91 -10.34 15.30 -7.54
N GLY A 92 -9.19 14.63 -7.50
CA GLY A 92 -9.08 13.28 -6.96
C GLY A 92 -9.57 13.22 -5.52
N CYS A 93 -10.33 12.17 -5.19
CA CYS A 93 -10.90 11.99 -3.87
C CYS A 93 -11.11 10.52 -3.55
N VAL A 94 -11.31 10.23 -2.26
CA VAL A 94 -11.93 9.00 -1.81
C VAL A 94 -13.42 9.27 -1.64
N GLY A 95 -14.23 8.68 -2.52
CA GLY A 95 -15.68 8.83 -2.56
C GLY A 95 -16.37 8.00 -1.50
N LEU A 96 -17.67 8.25 -1.29
CA LEU A 96 -18.52 7.55 -0.34
C LEU A 96 -19.90 7.31 -0.93
N CYS A 97 -20.38 6.07 -0.79
CA CYS A 97 -21.79 5.72 -0.89
C CYS A 97 -22.23 4.99 0.37
N LYS A 98 -23.51 5.08 0.71
CA LYS A 98 -24.13 4.41 1.86
C LYS A 98 -25.29 3.55 1.43
N SER A 99 -25.52 2.43 2.15
CA SER A 99 -26.60 1.49 1.89
C SER A 99 -27.12 0.87 3.18
N ASP A 100 -28.40 0.56 3.22
CA ASP A 100 -29.01 -0.19 4.31
C ASP A 100 -29.06 -1.70 4.02
N ASP A 101 -28.90 -2.10 2.74
CA ASP A 101 -29.22 -3.45 2.28
C ASP A 101 -28.14 -4.09 1.36
N LEU A 102 -27.03 -3.40 1.07
CA LEU A 102 -25.97 -3.80 0.14
C LEU A 102 -26.36 -3.78 -1.35
N HIS A 103 -27.61 -3.48 -1.67
CA HIS A 103 -28.15 -3.47 -3.03
C HIS A 103 -28.38 -2.04 -3.56
N HIS A 104 -28.89 -1.17 -2.71
CA HIS A 104 -29.18 0.21 -3.07
C HIS A 104 -28.21 1.18 -2.42
N TRP A 105 -27.47 1.93 -3.22
CA TRP A 105 -26.41 2.83 -2.77
C TRP A 105 -26.77 4.29 -2.98
N SER A 106 -26.75 5.07 -1.92
CA SER A 106 -26.93 6.51 -1.91
C SER A 106 -25.59 7.22 -2.02
N TYR A 107 -25.46 8.14 -2.98
CA TYR A 107 -24.24 8.93 -3.16
C TYR A 107 -24.11 9.98 -2.04
N CYS A 108 -22.90 10.10 -1.49
CA CYS A 108 -22.58 11.06 -0.45
C CYS A 108 -21.37 11.92 -0.87
N ASP A 109 -21.13 13.00 -0.16
CA ASP A 109 -19.89 13.76 -0.34
C ASP A 109 -18.66 12.88 -0.01
N PRO A 110 -17.51 13.09 -0.70
CA PRO A 110 -16.29 12.32 -0.43
C PRO A 110 -15.83 12.47 1.02
N ILE A 111 -15.33 11.37 1.59
CA ILE A 111 -14.72 11.41 2.95
C ILE A 111 -13.34 12.07 2.95
N TYR A 112 -12.65 12.08 1.80
CA TYR A 112 -11.34 12.72 1.65
C TYR A 112 -11.20 13.33 0.27
N ALA A 113 -11.07 14.65 0.20
CA ALA A 113 -10.95 15.41 -1.04
C ALA A 113 -10.02 16.63 -0.84
N PRO A 114 -8.71 16.42 -0.78
CA PRO A 114 -7.75 17.47 -0.41
C PRO A 114 -7.55 18.51 -1.52
N MET A 115 -8.12 18.31 -2.72
CA MET A 115 -8.05 19.21 -3.87
C MET A 115 -6.61 19.51 -4.35
N ASN A 116 -5.69 18.61 -4.06
CA ASN A 116 -4.28 18.72 -4.43
C ASN A 116 -3.82 17.63 -5.41
N ALA A 117 -4.64 16.62 -5.64
CA ALA A 117 -4.33 15.49 -6.49
C ALA A 117 -5.18 15.48 -7.76
N GLN A 118 -4.53 15.27 -8.89
CA GLN A 118 -5.21 15.12 -10.18
C GLN A 118 -5.86 13.74 -10.29
N CYS A 119 -5.17 12.69 -9.82
CA CYS A 119 -5.61 11.31 -9.91
C CYS A 119 -6.45 10.92 -8.71
N ALA A 120 -7.22 9.86 -8.88
CA ALA A 120 -7.92 9.20 -7.79
C ALA A 120 -6.92 8.60 -6.79
N PHE A 121 -7.33 8.50 -5.54
CA PHE A 121 -6.62 7.76 -4.51
C PHE A 121 -7.02 6.29 -4.62
N GLU A 122 -6.13 5.45 -5.12
CA GLU A 122 -6.43 4.06 -5.51
C GLU A 122 -6.51 3.12 -4.32
N CYS A 123 -7.28 2.05 -4.49
CA CYS A 123 -7.42 0.95 -3.54
C CYS A 123 -7.70 1.42 -2.08
N PRO A 124 -8.64 2.34 -1.85
CA PRO A 124 -8.87 2.85 -0.49
C PRO A 124 -9.28 1.73 0.46
N ASP A 125 -8.85 1.87 1.71
CA ASP A 125 -9.16 1.00 2.84
C ASP A 125 -9.36 1.86 4.07
N LEU A 126 -10.26 1.49 4.94
CA LEU A 126 -10.57 2.24 6.15
C LEU A 126 -10.78 1.31 7.33
N PHE A 127 -10.10 1.59 8.43
CA PHE A 127 -10.23 0.82 9.66
C PHE A 127 -10.04 1.68 10.90
N LYS A 128 -10.43 1.14 12.04
CA LYS A 128 -10.17 1.71 13.35
C LYS A 128 -9.11 0.89 14.09
N MET A 129 -8.19 1.58 14.75
CA MET A 129 -7.22 0.99 15.66
C MET A 129 -7.02 1.90 16.85
N GLY A 130 -7.25 1.40 18.05
CA GLY A 130 -7.35 2.27 19.22
C GLY A 130 -8.45 3.33 19.06
N ASP A 131 -8.09 4.57 19.31
CA ASP A 131 -9.00 5.72 19.21
C ASP A 131 -8.94 6.43 17.85
N TRP A 132 -8.22 5.88 16.88
CA TRP A 132 -8.00 6.49 15.58
C TRP A 132 -8.63 5.69 14.45
N TYR A 133 -9.17 6.42 13.48
CA TYR A 133 -9.52 5.93 12.15
C TYR A 133 -8.35 6.16 11.20
N TYR A 134 -8.13 5.20 10.33
CA TYR A 134 -7.06 5.22 9.32
C TYR A 134 -7.66 5.03 7.95
N LEU A 135 -7.41 5.99 7.07
CA LEU A 135 -7.72 5.92 5.66
C LEU A 135 -6.44 5.61 4.91
N VAL A 136 -6.35 4.42 4.35
CA VAL A 136 -5.22 3.95 3.53
C VAL A 136 -5.57 4.06 2.07
N PHE A 137 -4.64 4.46 1.24
CA PHE A 137 -4.81 4.52 -0.20
C PHE A 137 -3.45 4.51 -0.91
N SER A 138 -3.44 4.18 -2.20
CA SER A 138 -2.26 4.21 -3.04
C SER A 138 -2.29 5.37 -4.02
N SER A 139 -1.13 5.96 -4.28
CA SER A 139 -0.98 7.07 -5.21
C SER A 139 0.23 6.86 -6.11
N TYR A 140 0.04 7.10 -7.41
CA TYR A 140 1.10 7.10 -8.41
C TYR A 140 1.46 8.52 -8.91
N ALA A 141 0.90 9.55 -8.27
CA ALA A 141 1.07 10.94 -8.72
C ALA A 141 2.53 11.41 -8.66
N ASP A 142 3.23 11.08 -7.57
CA ASP A 142 4.64 11.44 -7.38
C ASP A 142 5.53 10.19 -7.42
N ARG A 143 5.09 9.17 -6.70
CA ARG A 143 5.78 7.89 -6.55
C ARG A 143 4.71 6.81 -6.41
N TYR A 144 5.05 5.58 -6.79
CA TYR A 144 4.22 4.44 -6.48
C TYR A 144 4.35 4.13 -5.00
N GLN A 145 3.34 4.54 -4.20
CA GLN A 145 3.36 4.40 -2.75
C GLN A 145 1.96 4.15 -2.20
N THR A 146 1.88 3.37 -1.13
CA THR A 146 0.72 3.31 -0.27
C THR A 146 0.90 4.29 0.89
N LEU A 147 -0.09 5.14 1.07
CA LEU A 147 -0.11 6.24 2.04
C LEU A 147 -1.25 6.03 3.03
N TYR A 148 -1.20 6.70 4.17
CA TYR A 148 -2.33 6.75 5.08
C TYR A 148 -2.61 8.16 5.61
N ARG A 149 -3.83 8.33 6.08
CA ARG A 149 -4.29 9.48 6.87
C ARG A 149 -4.90 8.97 8.15
N LYS A 150 -4.86 9.76 9.21
CA LYS A 150 -5.47 9.43 10.50
C LYS A 150 -6.48 10.49 10.94
N SER A 151 -7.49 10.08 11.70
CA SER A 151 -8.50 11.00 12.27
C SER A 151 -9.11 10.41 13.54
N ARG A 152 -9.60 11.25 14.40
CA ARG A 152 -10.42 10.85 15.56
C ARG A 152 -11.89 10.62 15.19
N SER A 153 -12.27 10.94 13.94
CA SER A 153 -13.65 10.80 13.43
C SER A 153 -13.64 10.21 12.03
N LEU A 154 -14.64 9.37 11.70
CA LEU A 154 -14.87 8.84 10.36
C LEU A 154 -15.00 9.94 9.29
N ASN A 155 -15.55 11.07 9.68
CA ASN A 155 -15.77 12.21 8.77
C ASN A 155 -14.59 13.21 8.73
N GLY A 156 -13.46 12.85 9.33
CA GLY A 156 -12.31 13.75 9.44
C GLY A 156 -12.44 14.79 10.56
N PRO A 157 -11.64 15.85 10.59
CA PRO A 157 -10.59 16.12 9.60
C PRO A 157 -9.51 15.05 9.57
N TRP A 158 -9.01 14.76 8.35
CA TRP A 158 -7.95 13.79 8.14
C TRP A 158 -6.57 14.45 8.26
N GLU A 159 -5.76 13.97 9.18
CA GLU A 159 -4.41 14.43 9.42
C GLU A 159 -3.40 13.65 8.57
N THR A 160 -2.41 14.36 8.05
CA THR A 160 -1.24 13.76 7.40
C THR A 160 -0.14 13.65 8.45
N PRO A 161 0.29 12.44 8.84
CA PRO A 161 1.42 12.28 9.75
C PRO A 161 2.74 12.67 9.09
N GLU A 162 3.79 12.83 9.87
CA GLU A 162 5.12 13.19 9.37
C GLU A 162 5.67 12.10 8.42
N ILE A 163 5.47 10.84 8.78
CA ILE A 163 5.74 9.67 7.92
C ILE A 163 4.39 9.03 7.61
N ASP A 164 3.90 9.22 6.40
CA ASP A 164 2.59 8.76 5.97
C ASP A 164 2.62 7.53 5.06
N THR A 165 3.76 6.82 5.04
CA THR A 165 3.99 5.61 4.25
C THR A 165 4.27 4.41 5.16
N PHE A 166 4.01 3.20 4.69
CA PHE A 166 4.26 1.95 5.43
C PHE A 166 5.62 1.34 5.08
N ASP A 167 6.06 1.52 3.86
CA ASP A 167 7.29 1.02 3.32
C ASP A 167 7.83 2.05 2.33
N THR A 168 8.98 1.75 1.75
CA THR A 168 9.61 2.63 0.79
C THR A 168 8.79 2.71 -0.50
N ARG A 169 9.31 3.46 -1.45
CA ARG A 169 8.78 3.53 -2.80
C ARG A 169 8.52 2.13 -3.37
N ALA A 170 7.40 2.01 -4.10
CA ALA A 170 6.94 0.83 -4.79
C ALA A 170 6.13 -0.19 -3.97
N PHE A 171 5.94 -0.03 -2.66
CA PHE A 171 4.91 -0.77 -1.95
C PHE A 171 3.55 -0.20 -2.29
N TYR A 172 2.76 -0.94 -3.08
CA TYR A 172 1.60 -0.38 -3.78
C TYR A 172 0.34 -1.23 -3.68
N ALA A 173 -0.81 -0.57 -3.92
CA ALA A 173 -2.16 -1.12 -3.92
C ALA A 173 -2.49 -1.90 -2.63
N ALA A 174 -1.92 -1.46 -1.51
CA ALA A 174 -2.06 -2.20 -0.28
C ALA A 174 -3.46 -2.12 0.30
N LYS A 175 -3.85 -3.21 0.91
CA LYS A 175 -5.06 -3.39 1.71
C LYS A 175 -4.68 -3.87 3.10
N THR A 176 -5.60 -3.76 4.04
CA THR A 176 -5.39 -4.24 5.39
C THR A 176 -6.36 -5.37 5.76
N GLY A 177 -5.96 -6.17 6.72
CA GLY A 177 -6.79 -7.23 7.27
C GLY A 177 -6.42 -7.50 8.73
N THR A 178 -7.31 -8.15 9.47
CA THR A 178 -7.07 -8.50 10.86
C THR A 178 -7.48 -9.93 11.15
N ASP A 179 -6.72 -10.59 12.01
CA ASP A 179 -7.07 -11.89 12.61
C ASP A 179 -7.84 -11.75 13.94
N GLY A 180 -8.19 -10.51 14.30
CA GLY A 180 -8.86 -10.17 15.57
C GLY A 180 -7.90 -9.77 16.69
N VAL A 181 -6.60 -10.03 16.54
CA VAL A 181 -5.52 -9.67 17.50
C VAL A 181 -4.54 -8.69 16.86
N HIS A 182 -4.10 -9.01 15.67
CA HIS A 182 -3.15 -8.24 14.90
C HIS A 182 -3.81 -7.66 13.65
N ARG A 183 -3.26 -6.59 13.15
CA ARG A 183 -3.62 -6.05 11.84
C ARG A 183 -2.42 -6.12 10.92
N TYR A 184 -2.68 -6.51 9.70
CA TYR A 184 -1.67 -6.65 8.66
C TYR A 184 -1.97 -5.70 7.51
N VAL A 185 -0.93 -5.19 6.87
CA VAL A 185 -1.00 -4.50 5.59
C VAL A 185 -0.29 -5.36 4.55
N TYR A 186 -0.92 -5.57 3.42
CA TYR A 186 -0.38 -6.37 2.32
C TYR A 186 -0.60 -5.66 0.98
N GLY A 187 0.46 -5.63 0.23
CA GLY A 187 0.50 -5.01 -1.08
C GLY A 187 1.49 -5.74 -1.98
N TRP A 188 1.71 -5.23 -3.15
CA TRP A 188 2.77 -5.75 -3.99
C TRP A 188 3.98 -4.84 -4.00
N ASN A 189 5.13 -5.40 -4.35
CA ASN A 189 6.34 -4.66 -4.66
C ASN A 189 6.67 -4.90 -6.13
N PRO A 190 6.43 -3.91 -7.02
CA PRO A 190 6.65 -4.06 -8.46
C PRO A 190 8.09 -4.45 -8.78
N THR A 191 8.26 -5.33 -9.75
CA THR A 191 9.57 -5.73 -10.25
C THR A 191 10.11 -4.73 -11.29
N ARG A 192 11.41 -4.79 -11.55
CA ARG A 192 12.12 -3.96 -12.52
C ARG A 192 12.92 -4.87 -13.43
N GLU A 193 12.29 -5.55 -14.37
CA GLU A 193 13.01 -6.46 -15.26
C GLU A 193 13.48 -5.77 -16.53
N ASN A 194 12.55 -5.14 -17.21
CA ASN A 194 12.81 -4.41 -18.45
C ASN A 194 11.68 -3.42 -18.73
N ASN A 195 11.79 -2.63 -19.78
CA ASN A 195 10.77 -1.65 -20.15
C ASN A 195 9.75 -2.16 -21.18
N GLU A 196 9.70 -3.43 -21.49
CA GLU A 196 8.83 -3.95 -22.55
C GLU A 196 7.34 -3.92 -22.19
N HIS A 197 7.03 -3.88 -20.91
CA HIS A 197 5.65 -3.98 -20.39
C HIS A 197 5.21 -2.78 -19.57
N HIS A 198 5.91 -1.67 -19.63
CA HIS A 198 5.69 -0.50 -18.78
C HIS A 198 4.72 0.50 -19.33
N PHE A 199 4.14 1.25 -18.42
CA PHE A 199 3.47 2.51 -18.71
C PHE A 199 4.47 3.65 -19.00
N ASP A 200 5.70 3.37 -19.31
CA ASP A 200 6.63 4.41 -19.71
C ASP A 200 6.59 4.63 -21.23
N PRO A 201 5.93 5.71 -21.68
CA PRO A 201 5.85 6.03 -23.11
C PRO A 201 7.19 6.49 -23.68
N LEU A 202 8.21 6.68 -22.86
CA LEU A 202 9.52 7.18 -23.28
C LEU A 202 10.52 6.08 -23.60
N GLY A 203 10.19 4.79 -23.33
CA GLY A 203 10.95 3.63 -23.79
C GLY A 203 12.40 3.57 -23.27
N TYR A 204 12.59 3.71 -21.98
CA TYR A 204 13.91 3.57 -21.36
C TYR A 204 14.34 2.11 -21.28
N ASP A 205 15.15 1.65 -22.18
CA ASP A 205 15.61 0.26 -22.34
C ASP A 205 16.22 -0.38 -21.07
N GLY A 206 15.39 -0.90 -20.16
CA GLY A 206 15.82 -1.72 -19.02
C GLY A 206 16.80 -1.08 -18.03
N LYS A 207 17.11 0.21 -18.19
CA LYS A 207 17.98 0.95 -17.25
C LYS A 207 17.18 1.38 -16.04
N ASP A 208 17.85 1.64 -14.95
CA ASP A 208 17.22 2.21 -13.76
C ASP A 208 16.74 3.65 -14.02
N CYS A 209 15.57 3.76 -14.60
CA CYS A 209 14.90 5.01 -14.96
C CYS A 209 13.72 5.32 -14.07
N ASN A 210 13.60 4.64 -12.91
CA ASN A 210 12.46 4.70 -12.00
C ASN A 210 11.14 4.16 -12.57
N THR A 211 11.16 3.39 -13.61
CA THR A 211 10.02 2.63 -14.11
C THR A 211 9.90 1.30 -13.38
N TRP A 212 8.66 0.84 -13.23
CA TRP A 212 8.33 -0.37 -12.49
C TRP A 212 7.34 -1.19 -13.30
N ASP A 213 7.53 -2.49 -13.33
CA ASP A 213 6.52 -3.41 -13.86
C ASP A 213 5.29 -3.45 -12.94
N TRP A 214 4.13 -3.55 -13.54
CA TRP A 214 2.90 -3.84 -12.80
C TRP A 214 2.89 -5.29 -12.34
N GLY A 215 2.72 -5.46 -11.05
CA GLY A 215 2.80 -6.75 -10.42
C GLY A 215 4.17 -6.99 -9.81
N GLY A 216 4.27 -8.03 -9.03
CA GLY A 216 5.46 -8.38 -8.28
C GLY A 216 5.12 -9.28 -7.13
N ASN A 217 6.02 -9.41 -6.18
CA ASN A 217 5.81 -10.25 -5.01
C ASN A 217 4.83 -9.60 -4.04
N LEU A 218 3.97 -10.43 -3.45
CA LEU A 218 3.15 -10.02 -2.31
C LEU A 218 4.05 -9.79 -1.09
N ILE A 219 3.97 -8.59 -0.55
CA ILE A 219 4.64 -8.20 0.69
C ILE A 219 3.59 -8.03 1.78
N VAL A 220 3.87 -8.56 2.96
CA VAL A 220 2.99 -8.46 4.13
C VAL A 220 3.80 -7.93 5.31
N HIS A 221 3.25 -6.92 5.97
CA HIS A 221 3.76 -6.38 7.22
C HIS A 221 2.67 -6.45 8.31
N GLU A 222 3.06 -6.59 9.55
CA GLU A 222 2.18 -6.36 10.68
C GLU A 222 2.19 -4.86 11.02
N LEU A 223 1.01 -4.27 11.18
CA LEU A 223 0.86 -2.88 11.61
C LEU A 223 0.92 -2.78 13.13
N TRP A 224 1.56 -1.74 13.61
CA TRP A 224 1.45 -1.31 14.99
C TRP A 224 1.28 0.21 15.08
N GLN A 225 0.74 0.68 16.18
CA GLN A 225 0.40 2.07 16.44
C GLN A 225 1.20 2.57 17.63
N ASP A 226 1.79 3.75 17.53
CA ASP A 226 2.41 4.41 18.67
C ASP A 226 1.39 5.18 19.53
N GLU A 227 1.87 5.85 20.57
CA GLU A 227 1.05 6.64 21.50
C GLU A 227 0.39 7.87 20.87
N ASN A 228 0.94 8.38 19.75
CA ASN A 228 0.41 9.51 19.00
C ASN A 228 -0.60 9.08 17.93
N GLY A 229 -0.80 7.78 17.75
CA GLY A 229 -1.62 7.22 16.70
C GLY A 229 -0.90 7.18 15.35
N ASP A 230 0.41 7.26 15.30
CA ASP A 230 1.16 7.05 14.06
C ASP A 230 1.34 5.56 13.81
N LEU A 231 1.18 5.15 12.54
CA LEU A 231 1.30 3.76 12.14
C LEU A 231 2.71 3.45 11.65
N PHE A 232 3.16 2.29 12.08
CA PHE A 232 4.43 1.70 11.69
C PHE A 232 4.23 0.25 11.27
N VAL A 233 5.21 -0.27 10.56
CA VAL A 233 5.23 -1.68 10.16
C VAL A 233 6.33 -2.44 10.87
N LYS A 234 6.04 -3.70 11.12
CA LYS A 234 7.01 -4.67 11.56
C LYS A 234 6.81 -5.98 10.80
N ARG A 235 7.79 -6.81 10.83
CA ARG A 235 7.75 -8.12 10.17
C ARG A 235 6.73 -9.04 10.85
N VAL A 236 6.09 -9.87 10.04
CA VAL A 236 5.14 -10.88 10.50
C VAL A 236 5.90 -12.00 11.23
N PRO A 237 5.56 -12.36 12.48
CA PRO A 237 6.29 -13.38 13.24
C PRO A 237 6.42 -14.72 12.54
N SER A 238 5.34 -15.23 11.92
CA SER A 238 5.36 -16.52 11.23
C SER A 238 6.33 -16.60 10.05
N VAL A 239 6.63 -15.45 9.41
CA VAL A 239 7.67 -15.37 8.37
C VAL A 239 9.07 -15.54 8.98
N LEU A 240 9.25 -15.09 10.21
CA LEU A 240 10.52 -15.24 10.92
C LEU A 240 10.80 -16.67 11.31
N GLU A 241 9.78 -17.40 11.71
CA GLU A 241 9.89 -18.80 12.11
C GLU A 241 10.25 -19.70 10.92
N ALA A 242 9.98 -19.26 9.70
CA ALA A 242 10.34 -19.99 8.48
C ALA A 242 11.85 -19.94 8.16
N VAL A 243 12.61 -19.02 8.78
CA VAL A 243 14.06 -18.88 8.60
C VAL A 243 14.73 -19.27 9.92
N SER A 244 15.14 -20.51 10.05
CA SER A 244 15.56 -21.12 11.32
C SER A 244 17.02 -21.52 11.38
N GLU A 245 17.75 -21.56 10.27
CA GLU A 245 19.17 -21.88 10.25
C GLU A 245 20.01 -20.61 10.40
N GLU A 246 20.96 -20.64 11.34
CA GLU A 246 21.91 -19.54 11.53
C GLU A 246 23.12 -19.72 10.63
N GLU A 247 23.49 -18.66 9.91
CA GLU A 247 24.71 -18.60 9.12
C GLU A 247 25.79 -17.82 9.86
N ILE A 248 27.02 -18.29 9.76
CA ILE A 248 28.19 -17.56 10.28
C ILE A 248 28.52 -16.42 9.33
N ILE A 249 28.50 -15.21 9.85
CA ILE A 249 28.86 -14.01 9.09
C ILE A 249 30.36 -13.72 9.27
N SER A 250 31.07 -13.63 8.16
CA SER A 250 32.41 -13.08 8.13
C SER A 250 32.38 -11.62 7.64
N MET A 251 33.24 -10.81 8.22
CA MET A 251 33.30 -9.37 7.98
C MET A 251 34.64 -8.97 7.40
N LYS A 252 34.64 -8.27 6.26
CA LYS A 252 35.88 -7.78 5.62
C LYS A 252 35.78 -6.27 5.41
N PRO A 253 36.66 -5.48 6.07
CA PRO A 253 36.76 -4.05 5.77
C PRO A 253 37.12 -3.80 4.30
N LEU A 254 36.37 -2.93 3.63
CA LEU A 254 36.64 -2.47 2.28
C LEU A 254 37.27 -1.09 2.29
N THR A 255 36.73 -0.19 3.11
CA THR A 255 37.30 1.13 3.34
C THR A 255 36.98 1.58 4.78
N GLY A 256 37.87 2.35 5.36
CA GLY A 256 37.80 2.78 6.75
C GLY A 256 38.57 1.86 7.73
N GLU A 257 38.84 2.40 8.91
CA GLU A 257 39.55 1.66 9.96
C GLU A 257 38.54 1.00 10.93
N TRP A 258 38.10 -0.19 10.53
CA TRP A 258 37.12 -0.96 11.29
C TRP A 258 37.76 -1.72 12.45
N LYS A 259 37.11 -1.69 13.59
CA LYS A 259 37.39 -2.60 14.72
C LYS A 259 36.33 -3.70 14.66
N LEU A 260 36.77 -4.93 14.42
CA LEU A 260 35.94 -6.10 14.31
C LEU A 260 35.94 -6.91 15.61
N ALA A 261 34.75 -7.41 15.99
CA ALA A 261 34.56 -8.42 17.02
C ALA A 261 33.64 -9.52 16.44
N GLU A 262 33.40 -10.57 17.19
CA GLU A 262 32.67 -11.75 16.71
C GLU A 262 31.32 -11.40 16.08
N ASN A 263 30.54 -10.54 16.73
CA ASN A 263 29.17 -10.16 16.30
C ASN A 263 28.99 -8.64 16.17
N SER A 264 30.08 -7.89 16.08
CA SER A 264 29.98 -6.44 15.93
C SER A 264 31.17 -5.84 15.19
N ALA A 265 30.93 -4.73 14.58
CA ALA A 265 31.93 -3.92 13.92
C ALA A 265 31.73 -2.45 14.27
N SER A 266 32.81 -1.73 14.50
CA SER A 266 32.72 -0.29 14.72
C SER A 266 33.76 0.45 13.90
N VAL A 267 33.43 1.66 13.49
CA VAL A 267 34.31 2.52 12.71
C VAL A 267 34.12 3.97 13.14
N ASN A 268 35.20 4.74 13.09
CA ASN A 268 35.13 6.18 13.21
C ASN A 268 35.50 6.81 11.87
N THR A 269 34.54 7.51 11.25
CA THR A 269 34.69 8.13 9.93
C THR A 269 34.43 9.62 10.04
N PRO A 270 35.40 10.42 10.44
CA PRO A 270 35.21 11.86 10.60
C PRO A 270 34.98 12.57 9.24
N TYR A 271 35.46 12.00 8.14
CA TYR A 271 35.32 12.52 6.79
C TYR A 271 35.19 11.37 5.78
N GLY A 272 34.34 11.52 4.77
CA GLY A 272 34.15 10.52 3.72
C GLY A 272 33.17 9.41 4.11
N TYR A 273 33.47 8.18 3.71
CA TYR A 273 32.66 7.01 4.03
C TYR A 273 33.51 5.81 4.45
N SER A 274 32.89 4.89 5.14
CA SER A 274 33.46 3.59 5.48
C SER A 274 32.53 2.48 5.04
N ALA A 275 33.09 1.38 4.55
CA ALA A 275 32.34 0.23 4.08
C ALA A 275 32.91 -1.07 4.61
N LEU A 276 32.03 -2.00 4.93
CA LEU A 276 32.32 -3.34 5.42
C LEU A 276 31.56 -4.34 4.54
N LEU A 277 32.27 -5.33 4.01
CA LEU A 277 31.66 -6.40 3.22
C LEU A 277 31.36 -7.58 4.13
N LEU A 278 30.17 -8.14 4.02
CA LEU A 278 29.82 -9.43 4.57
C LEU A 278 30.06 -10.53 3.52
N ASN A 279 30.24 -11.78 3.98
CA ASN A 279 30.26 -12.92 3.06
C ASN A 279 28.93 -12.99 2.25
N PRO A 280 28.95 -13.59 1.05
CA PRO A 280 27.73 -13.87 0.33
C PRO A 280 26.74 -14.65 1.20
N LEU A 281 25.50 -14.21 1.21
CA LEU A 281 24.39 -14.87 1.88
C LEU A 281 23.69 -15.80 0.90
N ASN A 282 22.98 -16.79 1.40
CA ASN A 282 22.10 -17.62 0.58
C ASN A 282 20.98 -16.78 -0.03
N GLU A 283 20.43 -17.22 -1.16
CA GLU A 283 19.36 -16.48 -1.89
C GLU A 283 18.15 -16.17 -0.99
N THR A 284 17.85 -17.07 -0.05
CA THR A 284 16.78 -16.87 0.93
C THR A 284 17.41 -16.74 2.30
N SER A 285 17.71 -15.52 2.69
CA SER A 285 18.37 -15.22 3.97
C SER A 285 17.69 -14.07 4.69
N ARG A 286 17.86 -14.06 6.00
CA ARG A 286 17.49 -12.94 6.85
C ARG A 286 18.74 -12.40 7.53
N LEU A 287 19.01 -11.13 7.32
CA LEU A 287 20.04 -10.39 8.06
C LEU A 287 19.36 -9.52 9.13
N SER A 288 19.82 -9.64 10.38
CA SER A 288 19.38 -8.78 11.49
C SER A 288 20.58 -8.10 12.11
N PHE A 289 20.52 -6.82 12.33
CA PHE A 289 21.59 -6.04 12.97
C PHE A 289 21.01 -4.76 13.59
N ASP A 290 21.71 -4.27 14.60
CA ASP A 290 21.44 -2.98 15.20
C ASP A 290 22.52 -2.00 14.76
N ILE A 291 22.11 -0.76 14.44
CA ILE A 291 23.01 0.31 14.09
C ILE A 291 22.95 1.38 15.18
N GLU A 292 24.07 1.65 15.80
CA GLU A 292 24.22 2.74 16.75
C GLU A 292 25.17 3.81 16.20
N THR A 293 24.73 5.06 16.19
CA THR A 293 25.55 6.20 15.77
C THR A 293 25.78 7.12 16.97
N THR A 294 27.04 7.48 17.22
CA THR A 294 27.42 8.37 18.33
C THR A 294 27.67 9.81 17.90
N GLY A 295 27.39 10.15 16.67
CA GLY A 295 27.62 11.47 16.08
C GLY A 295 26.64 11.78 14.95
N GLU A 296 26.85 12.91 14.29
CA GLU A 296 26.06 13.30 13.12
C GLU A 296 26.53 12.50 11.88
N ALA A 297 25.88 11.37 11.60
CA ALA A 297 26.07 10.65 10.35
C ALA A 297 25.10 11.17 9.29
N ALA A 298 25.60 11.47 8.09
CA ALA A 298 24.76 11.91 6.97
C ALA A 298 23.85 10.78 6.48
N SER A 299 24.34 9.55 6.47
CA SER A 299 23.55 8.35 6.18
C SER A 299 24.27 7.09 6.69
N VAL A 300 23.47 6.10 7.08
CA VAL A 300 23.92 4.75 7.46
C VAL A 300 22.96 3.76 6.80
N GLY A 301 23.47 2.65 6.27
CA GLY A 301 22.63 1.67 5.63
C GLY A 301 23.36 0.41 5.20
N VAL A 302 22.62 -0.47 4.55
CA VAL A 302 23.08 -1.72 3.96
C VAL A 302 22.81 -1.69 2.47
N ALA A 303 23.81 -2.05 1.69
CA ALA A 303 23.68 -2.32 0.26
C ALA A 303 23.69 -3.84 0.06
N ILE A 304 22.78 -4.33 -0.75
CA ILE A 304 22.68 -5.73 -1.14
C ILE A 304 22.89 -5.86 -2.65
N HIS A 305 23.28 -7.03 -3.12
CA HIS A 305 23.60 -7.28 -4.53
C HIS A 305 24.70 -6.36 -5.08
N VAL A 306 25.72 -6.12 -4.24
CA VAL A 306 26.85 -5.24 -4.57
C VAL A 306 27.95 -6.06 -5.22
N ASP A 307 28.48 -5.63 -6.34
CA ASP A 307 29.69 -6.19 -6.94
C ASP A 307 30.97 -5.57 -6.35
N GLU A 308 32.12 -6.01 -6.85
CA GLU A 308 33.42 -5.51 -6.40
C GLU A 308 33.67 -4.01 -6.69
N SER A 309 32.85 -3.41 -7.55
CA SER A 309 32.90 -1.98 -7.89
C SER A 309 31.96 -1.13 -7.02
N PHE A 310 31.18 -1.75 -6.13
CA PHE A 310 30.09 -1.14 -5.37
C PHE A 310 28.94 -0.62 -6.28
N ALA A 311 28.86 -1.11 -7.50
CA ALA A 311 27.66 -0.89 -8.31
C ALA A 311 26.52 -1.78 -7.81
N VAL A 312 25.34 -1.18 -7.65
CA VAL A 312 24.09 -1.83 -7.21
C VAL A 312 23.20 -2.04 -8.42
#